data_5c18bb5d964440d99200cc2e0fe35d87
#
_entry.id   5c18bb5d964440d99200cc2e0fe35d87
#
_cell.length_a   1.000
_cell.length_b   1.000
_cell.length_c   1.000
_cell.angle_alpha   90.00
_cell.angle_beta   90.00
_cell.angle_gamma   90.00
#
_symmetry.space_group_name_H-M   'P 1'
#
loop_
_entity.id
_entity.type
_entity.pdbx_description
1 polymer ?
#
loop_
_entity_poly.entity_id
_entity_poly.type
_entity_poly.pdbx_seq_one_letter_code
_entity_poly.pdbx_strand_id
1 'polypeptide(L)'
;VFNHCGSFNKWMDRERIYEGQEGYAPGAYVDEKSPYRSFFKFHSEKWPYNKDYDGWWGHDTLPKLNYEESESLCEYILRIGQKWVSPPYNVDGWRLDVAADLGHSPEYNHLFWKRFRKAVKEANPNALILAENYTDPASWLEGDEWDTVMNYEAFMEPITWFLTGVEKHSD
;
A
#
# COMPACT_ATOMS: atom_id res chain seq x y z
N VAL A 1 4.01 -2.46 -1.92
CA VAL A 1 3.25 -1.61 -2.82
C VAL A 1 1.84 -1.58 -2.32
N PHE A 2 1.09 -0.53 -2.53
CA PHE A 2 -0.28 -0.22 -2.13
C PHE A 2 -0.45 0.61 -0.85
N ASN A 3 0.48 0.63 0.11
CA ASN A 3 0.37 1.50 1.28
C ASN A 3 0.64 2.99 0.93
N HIS A 4 1.65 3.25 0.12
CA HIS A 4 2.10 4.60 -0.29
C HIS A 4 2.52 4.60 -1.76
N CYS A 5 2.77 5.79 -2.31
CA CYS A 5 3.42 5.95 -3.61
C CYS A 5 4.66 6.84 -3.49
N GLY A 6 5.46 6.93 -4.54
CA GLY A 6 6.51 7.94 -4.59
C GLY A 6 5.92 9.34 -4.80
N SER A 7 6.52 10.37 -4.20
CA SER A 7 6.08 11.76 -4.32
C SER A 7 6.06 12.27 -5.77
N PHE A 8 6.91 11.68 -6.62
CA PHE A 8 6.99 11.95 -8.07
C PHE A 8 5.86 11.31 -8.88
N ASN A 9 5.01 10.46 -8.27
CA ASN A 9 3.87 9.86 -8.96
C ASN A 9 2.90 10.96 -9.41
N LYS A 10 2.33 10.83 -10.62
CA LYS A 10 1.39 11.81 -11.20
C LYS A 10 0.19 12.13 -10.30
N TRP A 11 -0.17 11.26 -9.38
CA TRP A 11 -1.28 11.50 -8.45
C TRP A 11 -0.92 12.56 -7.39
N MET A 12 0.33 12.55 -6.92
CA MET A 12 0.84 13.56 -5.97
C MET A 12 1.52 14.72 -6.70
N ASP A 13 2.47 14.41 -7.59
CA ASP A 13 3.28 15.34 -8.39
C ASP A 13 3.97 16.44 -7.55
N ARG A 14 4.57 16.03 -6.42
CA ARG A 14 5.30 16.95 -5.54
C ARG A 14 6.49 17.60 -6.24
N GLU A 15 7.15 16.88 -7.11
CA GLU A 15 8.27 17.33 -7.92
C GLU A 15 7.86 18.14 -9.16
N ARG A 16 6.53 18.32 -9.37
CA ARG A 16 5.95 19.13 -10.45
C ARG A 16 6.37 18.66 -11.85
N ILE A 17 6.51 17.35 -12.01
CA ILE A 17 6.93 16.74 -13.28
C ILE A 17 5.81 16.84 -14.32
N TYR A 18 4.56 16.66 -13.90
CA TYR A 18 3.39 16.60 -14.78
C TYR A 18 2.63 17.92 -14.85
N GLU A 19 2.96 18.89 -14.00
CA GLU A 19 2.31 20.20 -13.98
C GLU A 19 2.40 20.90 -15.32
N GLY A 20 1.24 21.26 -15.90
CA GLY A 20 1.15 21.94 -17.19
C GLY A 20 1.44 21.07 -18.40
N GLN A 21 1.72 19.78 -18.25
CA GLN A 21 1.91 18.87 -19.38
C GLN A 21 0.56 18.48 -20.01
N GLU A 22 0.52 18.48 -21.34
CA GLU A 22 -0.67 18.03 -22.08
C GLU A 22 -0.99 16.57 -21.79
N GLY A 23 -2.27 16.26 -21.54
CA GLY A 23 -2.74 14.91 -21.25
C GLY A 23 -2.63 14.50 -19.77
N TYR A 24 -2.10 15.36 -18.89
CA TYR A 24 -2.03 15.10 -17.45
C TYR A 24 -2.93 16.05 -16.68
N ALA A 25 -3.70 15.51 -15.74
CA ALA A 25 -4.37 16.31 -14.72
C ALA A 25 -3.36 16.76 -13.66
N PRO A 26 -3.58 17.92 -13.00
CA PRO A 26 -2.70 18.37 -11.92
C PRO A 26 -2.69 17.36 -10.77
N GLY A 27 -1.51 17.12 -10.19
CA GLY A 27 -1.37 16.27 -9.00
C GLY A 27 -2.02 16.88 -7.75
N ALA A 28 -2.28 16.05 -6.76
CA ALA A 28 -2.94 16.49 -5.51
C ALA A 28 -2.11 17.50 -4.71
N TYR A 29 -0.79 17.50 -4.83
CA TYR A 29 0.08 18.50 -4.24
C TYR A 29 -0.09 19.88 -4.90
N VAL A 30 -0.30 19.88 -6.22
CA VAL A 30 -0.29 21.09 -7.07
C VAL A 30 -1.60 21.88 -6.92
N ASP A 31 -2.74 21.18 -6.96
CA ASP A 31 -4.05 21.82 -7.04
C ASP A 31 -5.08 21.15 -6.12
N GLU A 32 -5.81 21.94 -5.34
CA GLU A 32 -6.95 21.50 -4.51
C GLU A 32 -8.02 20.76 -5.32
N LYS A 33 -8.22 21.19 -6.57
CA LYS A 33 -9.23 20.59 -7.48
C LYS A 33 -8.71 19.36 -8.25
N SER A 34 -7.52 18.87 -7.90
CA SER A 34 -6.97 17.66 -8.51
C SER A 34 -7.96 16.48 -8.42
N PRO A 35 -8.14 15.70 -9.49
CA PRO A 35 -8.94 14.47 -9.43
C PRO A 35 -8.35 13.42 -8.48
N TYR A 36 -7.10 13.60 -8.05
CA TYR A 36 -6.39 12.74 -7.11
C TYR A 36 -6.40 13.26 -5.68
N ARG A 37 -7.11 14.37 -5.40
CA ARG A 37 -7.14 15.02 -4.08
C ARG A 37 -7.52 14.04 -2.96
N SER A 38 -8.56 13.23 -3.17
CA SER A 38 -9.04 12.25 -2.21
C SER A 38 -8.13 11.02 -2.03
N PHE A 39 -7.13 10.85 -2.90
CA PHE A 39 -6.18 9.73 -2.79
C PHE A 39 -5.19 9.90 -1.64
N PHE A 40 -5.14 11.10 -1.07
CA PHE A 40 -4.23 11.47 0.01
C PHE A 40 -4.97 12.23 1.11
N LYS A 41 -4.51 12.06 2.34
CA LYS A 41 -5.05 12.78 3.48
C LYS A 41 -4.22 14.04 3.73
N PHE A 42 -4.85 15.20 3.54
CA PHE A 42 -4.26 16.50 3.82
C PHE A 42 -4.83 17.08 5.11
N HIS A 43 -3.99 17.79 5.87
CA HIS A 43 -4.36 18.40 7.15
C HIS A 43 -4.57 19.91 7.07
N SER A 44 -4.34 20.51 5.90
CA SER A 44 -4.60 21.93 5.66
C SER A 44 -5.13 22.17 4.26
N GLU A 45 -5.76 23.34 4.07
CA GLU A 45 -6.27 23.80 2.78
C GLU A 45 -5.32 24.85 2.15
N LYS A 46 -4.01 24.58 2.17
CA LYS A 46 -2.95 25.52 1.73
C LYS A 46 -2.45 25.19 0.33
N TRP A 47 -3.27 25.39 -0.67
CA TRP A 47 -2.88 25.29 -2.08
C TRP A 47 -2.47 26.65 -2.67
N PRO A 48 -1.69 26.66 -3.76
CA PRO A 48 -1.05 25.52 -4.42
C PRO A 48 0.15 24.97 -3.62
N TYR A 49 0.57 23.75 -3.98
CA TYR A 49 1.75 23.06 -3.43
C TYR A 49 1.61 22.72 -1.93
N ASN A 50 0.51 22.04 -1.61
CA ASN A 50 0.21 21.66 -0.23
C ASN A 50 1.13 20.55 0.28
N LYS A 51 1.96 20.88 1.28
CA LYS A 51 2.95 19.98 1.91
C LYS A 51 2.40 19.24 3.13
N ASP A 52 1.20 19.55 3.56
CA ASP A 52 0.63 19.09 4.82
C ASP A 52 -0.24 17.85 4.59
N TYR A 53 0.41 16.73 4.24
CA TYR A 53 -0.21 15.44 3.97
C TYR A 53 0.47 14.30 4.73
N ASP A 54 -0.24 13.19 4.90
CA ASP A 54 0.30 12.00 5.52
C ASP A 54 1.34 11.31 4.62
N GLY A 55 2.53 11.11 5.16
CA GLY A 55 3.55 10.23 4.60
C GLY A 55 3.71 8.95 5.41
N TRP A 56 4.11 7.86 4.77
CA TRP A 56 4.45 6.64 5.48
C TRP A 56 5.61 6.92 6.43
N TRP A 57 5.40 6.65 7.73
CA TRP A 57 6.32 7.00 8.82
C TRP A 57 6.78 8.46 8.82
N GLY A 58 5.94 9.38 8.33
CA GLY A 58 6.23 10.80 8.25
C GLY A 58 7.16 11.22 7.10
N HIS A 59 7.52 10.28 6.20
CA HIS A 59 8.33 10.59 5.02
C HIS A 59 7.49 11.28 3.94
N ASP A 60 7.78 12.54 3.67
CA ASP A 60 7.09 13.36 2.67
C ASP A 60 7.34 12.91 1.21
N THR A 61 8.40 12.11 0.98
CA THR A 61 8.68 11.47 -0.30
C THR A 61 7.88 10.19 -0.54
N LEU A 62 7.16 9.71 0.47
CA LEU A 62 6.35 8.50 0.46
C LEU A 62 4.89 8.80 0.87
N PRO A 63 4.13 9.59 0.07
CA PRO A 63 2.75 9.94 0.37
C PRO A 63 1.90 8.70 0.63
N LYS A 64 1.24 8.66 1.79
CA LYS A 64 0.37 7.55 2.19
C LYS A 64 -0.96 7.63 1.44
N LEU A 65 -1.44 6.49 0.94
CA LEU A 65 -2.68 6.41 0.20
C LEU A 65 -3.89 6.33 1.14
N ASN A 66 -4.92 7.14 0.85
CA ASN A 66 -6.12 7.30 1.67
C ASN A 66 -7.30 6.51 1.09
N TYR A 67 -7.32 5.22 1.34
CA TYR A 67 -8.37 4.32 0.87
C TYR A 67 -9.72 4.55 1.57
N GLU A 68 -9.70 4.98 2.84
CA GLU A 68 -10.90 5.15 3.66
C GLU A 68 -11.81 6.25 3.11
N GLU A 69 -11.22 7.29 2.52
CA GLU A 69 -11.97 8.42 1.95
C GLU A 69 -12.05 8.37 0.41
N SER A 70 -11.46 7.35 -0.23
CA SER A 70 -11.44 7.24 -1.69
C SER A 70 -11.77 5.84 -2.20
N GLU A 71 -13.06 5.57 -2.35
CA GLU A 71 -13.55 4.31 -2.94
C GLU A 71 -13.01 4.12 -4.38
N SER A 72 -12.88 5.20 -5.15
CA SER A 72 -12.34 5.13 -6.51
C SER A 72 -10.87 4.67 -6.54
N LEU A 73 -10.06 5.08 -5.56
CA LEU A 73 -8.71 4.57 -5.38
C LEU A 73 -8.73 3.09 -4.98
N CYS A 74 -9.58 2.72 -4.02
CA CYS A 74 -9.72 1.34 -3.57
C CYS A 74 -10.07 0.43 -4.74
N GLU A 75 -11.12 0.75 -5.50
CA GLU A 75 -11.52 -0.02 -6.68
C GLU A 75 -10.43 -0.09 -7.76
N TYR A 76 -9.70 1.01 -7.97
CA TYR A 76 -8.59 1.01 -8.92
C TYR A 76 -7.51 0.00 -8.52
N ILE A 77 -7.12 -0.02 -7.24
CA ILE A 77 -6.10 -0.95 -6.73
C ILE A 77 -6.60 -2.41 -6.75
N LEU A 78 -7.86 -2.65 -6.42
CA LEU A 78 -8.45 -3.99 -6.53
C LEU A 78 -8.39 -4.51 -7.98
N ARG A 79 -8.73 -3.66 -8.96
CA ARG A 79 -8.59 -4.00 -10.39
C ARG A 79 -7.15 -4.28 -10.79
N ILE A 80 -6.18 -3.55 -10.25
CA ILE A 80 -4.75 -3.84 -10.46
C ILE A 80 -4.39 -5.22 -9.88
N GLY A 81 -4.88 -5.52 -8.67
CA GLY A 81 -4.71 -6.82 -8.04
C GLY A 81 -5.18 -7.98 -8.93
N GLN A 82 -6.37 -7.84 -9.51
CA GLN A 82 -6.95 -8.82 -10.43
C GLN A 82 -6.20 -8.92 -11.76
N LYS A 83 -5.86 -7.75 -12.34
CA LYS A 83 -5.25 -7.67 -13.68
C LYS A 83 -3.98 -8.52 -13.80
N TRP A 84 -3.07 -8.40 -12.85
CA TRP A 84 -1.77 -9.05 -12.97
C TRP A 84 -1.82 -10.57 -12.75
N VAL A 85 -2.77 -11.07 -11.99
CA VAL A 85 -2.96 -12.51 -11.80
C VAL A 85 -3.82 -13.17 -12.89
N SER A 86 -4.35 -12.35 -13.81
CA SER A 86 -5.18 -12.79 -14.93
C SER A 86 -4.42 -12.83 -16.25
N PRO A 87 -4.93 -13.55 -17.30
CA PRO A 87 -4.37 -13.46 -18.64
C PRO A 87 -4.32 -12.00 -19.16
N PRO A 88 -3.32 -11.62 -19.94
CA PRO A 88 -2.21 -12.47 -20.44
C PRO A 88 -1.02 -12.55 -19.47
N TYR A 89 -1.07 -11.86 -18.32
CA TYR A 89 0.08 -11.74 -17.41
C TYR A 89 0.30 -12.99 -16.57
N ASN A 90 -0.76 -13.51 -15.94
CA ASN A 90 -0.77 -14.75 -15.15
C ASN A 90 0.39 -14.84 -14.14
N VAL A 91 0.66 -13.75 -13.41
CA VAL A 91 1.65 -13.81 -12.32
C VAL A 91 1.12 -14.70 -11.19
N ASP A 92 2.03 -15.39 -10.48
CA ASP A 92 1.67 -16.39 -9.47
C ASP A 92 1.09 -15.82 -8.18
N GLY A 93 1.21 -14.50 -7.97
CA GLY A 93 0.66 -13.85 -6.79
C GLY A 93 1.24 -12.46 -6.50
N TRP A 94 1.04 -12.02 -5.27
CA TRP A 94 1.44 -10.70 -4.79
C TRP A 94 2.34 -10.80 -3.56
N ARG A 95 3.44 -10.06 -3.56
CA ARG A 95 4.15 -9.67 -2.34
C ARG A 95 3.71 -8.26 -1.99
N LEU A 96 3.11 -8.13 -0.82
CA LEU A 96 2.51 -6.90 -0.32
C LEU A 96 3.50 -6.20 0.61
N ASP A 97 3.95 -5.03 0.20
CA ASP A 97 4.91 -4.21 0.93
C ASP A 97 4.23 -3.55 2.13
N VAL A 98 4.84 -3.64 3.31
CA VAL A 98 4.35 -3.06 4.58
C VAL A 98 2.84 -3.20 4.77
N ALA A 99 2.34 -4.41 4.57
CA ALA A 99 0.90 -4.69 4.44
C ALA A 99 0.10 -4.32 5.70
N ALA A 100 0.68 -4.47 6.90
CA ALA A 100 0.05 -4.09 8.15
C ALA A 100 -0.14 -2.58 8.30
N ASP A 101 0.64 -1.76 7.59
CA ASP A 101 0.58 -0.29 7.68
C ASP A 101 -0.45 0.34 6.72
N LEU A 102 -1.10 -0.46 5.86
CA LEU A 102 -2.06 0.06 4.89
C LEU A 102 -3.30 0.62 5.57
N GLY A 103 -3.75 1.78 5.09
CA GLY A 103 -4.90 2.49 5.66
C GLY A 103 -4.52 3.34 6.87
N HIS A 104 -5.51 4.02 7.46
CA HIS A 104 -5.32 4.93 8.60
C HIS A 104 -5.95 4.37 9.88
N SER A 105 -6.58 3.18 9.82
CA SER A 105 -7.09 2.47 10.98
C SER A 105 -6.87 0.96 10.85
N PRO A 106 -6.68 0.22 11.96
CA PRO A 106 -6.57 -1.24 11.94
C PRO A 106 -7.80 -1.91 11.34
N GLU A 107 -8.99 -1.41 11.66
CA GLU A 107 -10.26 -1.94 11.17
C GLU A 107 -10.35 -1.85 9.65
N TYR A 108 -9.93 -0.71 9.07
CA TYR A 108 -9.92 -0.55 7.63
C TYR A 108 -8.84 -1.40 6.96
N ASN A 109 -7.68 -1.57 7.59
CA ASN A 109 -6.63 -2.47 7.12
C ASN A 109 -7.18 -3.88 6.86
N HIS A 110 -7.83 -4.47 7.87
CA HIS A 110 -8.46 -5.79 7.75
C HIS A 110 -9.56 -5.81 6.66
N LEU A 111 -10.43 -4.79 6.62
CA LEU A 111 -11.47 -4.68 5.60
C LEU A 111 -10.88 -4.65 4.18
N PHE A 112 -9.83 -3.86 3.97
CA PHE A 112 -9.16 -3.76 2.68
C PHE A 112 -8.57 -5.11 2.23
N TRP A 113 -7.86 -5.81 3.13
CA TRP A 113 -7.23 -7.09 2.77
C TRP A 113 -8.24 -8.20 2.48
N LYS A 114 -9.39 -8.20 3.15
CA LYS A 114 -10.52 -9.09 2.81
C LYS A 114 -11.05 -8.80 1.39
N ARG A 115 -11.25 -7.54 1.06
CA ARG A 115 -11.65 -7.11 -0.29
C ARG A 115 -10.60 -7.47 -1.34
N PHE A 116 -9.32 -7.23 -1.05
CA PHE A 116 -8.22 -7.54 -1.95
C PHE A 116 -8.11 -9.05 -2.19
N ARG A 117 -8.15 -9.86 -1.12
CA ARG A 117 -8.18 -11.32 -1.27
C ARG A 117 -9.33 -11.78 -2.13
N LYS A 118 -10.53 -11.32 -1.85
CA LYS A 118 -11.71 -11.66 -2.66
C LYS A 118 -11.48 -11.37 -4.14
N ALA A 119 -11.05 -10.15 -4.46
CA ALA A 119 -10.81 -9.73 -5.83
C ALA A 119 -9.73 -10.60 -6.52
N VAL A 120 -8.59 -10.84 -5.87
CA VAL A 120 -7.50 -11.64 -6.41
C VAL A 120 -7.91 -13.10 -6.61
N LYS A 121 -8.55 -13.72 -5.61
CA LYS A 121 -8.95 -15.14 -5.67
C LYS A 121 -10.10 -15.41 -6.65
N GLU A 122 -10.98 -14.43 -6.88
CA GLU A 122 -12.00 -14.51 -7.94
C GLU A 122 -11.36 -14.49 -9.33
N ALA A 123 -10.28 -13.76 -9.52
CA ALA A 123 -9.55 -13.69 -10.79
C ALA A 123 -8.62 -14.91 -11.00
N ASN A 124 -7.94 -15.34 -9.94
CA ASN A 124 -7.09 -16.53 -9.95
C ASN A 124 -7.06 -17.17 -8.55
N PRO A 125 -7.79 -18.25 -8.32
CA PRO A 125 -7.88 -18.90 -7.00
C PRO A 125 -6.54 -19.45 -6.50
N ASN A 126 -5.57 -19.71 -7.40
CA ASN A 126 -4.25 -20.23 -7.07
C ASN A 126 -3.22 -19.12 -6.81
N ALA A 127 -3.56 -17.84 -7.04
CA ALA A 127 -2.63 -16.74 -6.80
C ALA A 127 -2.28 -16.62 -5.32
N LEU A 128 -0.99 -16.56 -5.00
CA LEU A 128 -0.50 -16.40 -3.64
C LEU A 128 -0.60 -14.94 -3.18
N ILE A 129 -1.03 -14.73 -1.94
CA ILE A 129 -1.01 -13.42 -1.27
C ILE A 129 -0.04 -13.52 -0.09
N LEU A 130 1.18 -13.01 -0.29
CA LEU A 130 2.26 -12.99 0.69
C LEU A 130 2.48 -11.56 1.20
N ALA A 131 2.37 -11.35 2.50
CA ALA A 131 2.55 -10.04 3.10
C ALA A 131 3.94 -9.87 3.72
N GLU A 132 4.49 -8.66 3.59
CA GLU A 132 5.56 -8.22 4.46
C GLU A 132 4.97 -7.73 5.76
N ASN A 133 5.29 -8.41 6.84
CA ASN A 133 4.88 -8.06 8.19
C ASN A 133 5.98 -8.43 9.18
N TYR A 134 6.29 -7.52 10.10
CA TYR A 134 7.35 -7.67 11.11
C TYR A 134 6.82 -8.01 12.51
N THR A 135 5.49 -8.04 12.66
CA THR A 135 4.81 -8.32 13.93
C THR A 135 4.02 -9.62 13.84
N ASP A 136 3.36 -10.04 14.92
CA ASP A 136 2.49 -11.20 14.92
C ASP A 136 1.41 -11.10 13.83
N PRO A 137 1.40 -12.00 12.83
CA PRO A 137 0.47 -11.96 11.71
C PRO A 137 -0.84 -12.71 11.97
N ALA A 138 -1.06 -13.27 13.15
CA ALA A 138 -2.14 -14.24 13.41
C ALA A 138 -3.52 -13.71 12.97
N SER A 139 -3.83 -12.44 13.25
CA SER A 139 -5.12 -11.84 12.89
C SER A 139 -5.39 -11.72 11.39
N TRP A 140 -4.35 -11.72 10.55
CA TRP A 140 -4.48 -11.68 9.08
C TRP A 140 -4.42 -13.05 8.42
N LEU A 141 -4.07 -14.10 9.17
CA LEU A 141 -3.91 -15.47 8.65
C LEU A 141 -5.10 -16.38 8.97
N GLU A 142 -6.26 -15.81 9.28
CA GLU A 142 -7.50 -16.54 9.55
C GLU A 142 -8.16 -17.15 8.31
N GLY A 143 -7.58 -16.94 7.11
CA GLY A 143 -8.02 -17.55 5.86
C GLY A 143 -8.80 -16.63 4.93
N ASP A 144 -9.09 -15.39 5.35
CA ASP A 144 -9.88 -14.42 4.59
C ASP A 144 -9.09 -13.17 4.16
N GLU A 145 -7.79 -13.08 4.49
CA GLU A 145 -6.90 -11.96 4.14
C GLU A 145 -5.63 -12.47 3.43
N TRP A 146 -4.50 -12.59 4.13
CA TRP A 146 -3.26 -13.09 3.53
C TRP A 146 -3.20 -14.61 3.53
N ASP A 147 -2.46 -15.21 2.59
CA ASP A 147 -2.17 -16.64 2.62
C ASP A 147 -0.97 -16.95 3.51
N THR A 148 0.01 -16.04 3.56
CA THR A 148 1.26 -16.20 4.31
C THR A 148 1.97 -14.87 4.48
N VAL A 149 3.01 -14.87 5.30
CA VAL A 149 3.89 -13.71 5.51
C VAL A 149 5.35 -14.05 5.22
N MET A 150 6.20 -13.02 5.04
CA MET A 150 7.64 -13.18 5.06
C MET A 150 8.05 -13.64 6.46
N ASN A 151 8.81 -14.73 6.53
CA ASN A 151 9.09 -15.41 7.79
C ASN A 151 10.28 -14.77 8.53
N TYR A 152 10.07 -13.61 9.12
CA TYR A 152 11.09 -12.92 9.91
C TYR A 152 11.32 -13.60 11.25
N GLU A 153 10.27 -13.84 12.03
CA GLU A 153 10.37 -14.35 13.40
C GLU A 153 10.81 -15.82 13.47
N ALA A 154 10.21 -16.69 12.64
CA ALA A 154 10.46 -18.13 12.77
C ALA A 154 11.63 -18.66 11.91
N PHE A 155 12.21 -17.82 11.05
CA PHE A 155 13.34 -18.23 10.20
C PHE A 155 14.50 -17.24 10.24
N MET A 156 14.30 -15.99 9.83
CA MET A 156 15.39 -15.03 9.71
C MET A 156 16.05 -14.74 11.06
N GLU A 157 15.26 -14.43 12.08
CA GLU A 157 15.77 -14.06 13.39
C GLU A 157 16.52 -15.21 14.08
N PRO A 158 15.93 -16.42 14.23
CA PRO A 158 16.64 -17.55 14.85
C PRO A 158 17.94 -17.92 14.14
N ILE A 159 17.99 -17.85 12.81
CA ILE A 159 19.22 -18.11 12.05
C ILE A 159 20.25 -17.01 12.32
N THR A 160 19.82 -15.74 12.31
CA THR A 160 20.69 -14.60 12.59
C THR A 160 21.28 -14.70 14.00
N TRP A 161 20.46 -15.00 14.99
CA TRP A 161 20.91 -15.19 16.38
C TRP A 161 21.91 -16.35 16.50
N PHE A 162 21.63 -17.46 15.87
CA PHE A 162 22.52 -18.62 15.85
C PHE A 162 23.89 -18.28 15.22
N LEU A 163 23.89 -17.58 14.08
CA LEU A 163 25.11 -17.26 13.34
C LEU A 163 25.94 -16.14 13.98
N THR A 164 25.26 -15.16 14.59
CA THR A 164 25.93 -13.98 15.17
C THR A 164 26.19 -14.11 16.67
N GLY A 165 25.52 -15.03 17.35
CA GLY A 165 25.53 -15.14 18.81
C GLY A 165 24.84 -13.97 19.52
N VAL A 166 24.10 -13.13 18.78
CA VAL A 166 23.43 -11.94 19.31
C VAL A 166 21.94 -12.07 19.07
N GLU A 167 21.19 -12.25 20.14
CA GLU A 167 19.73 -12.15 20.13
C GLU A 167 19.37 -10.65 20.09
N LYS A 168 18.73 -10.21 19.00
CA LYS A 168 18.12 -8.90 18.96
C LYS A 168 16.68 -9.06 19.44
N HIS A 169 16.40 -8.52 20.62
CA HIS A 169 15.02 -8.25 20.98
C HIS A 169 14.55 -7.10 20.09
N SER A 170 13.53 -7.34 19.29
CA SER A 170 12.79 -6.28 18.62
C SER A 170 12.00 -5.53 19.70
N ASP A 171 12.44 -4.32 20.05
CA ASP A 171 11.63 -3.39 20.82
C ASP A 171 10.49 -2.84 19.95
#